data_ddd59656a9f33583da870103f50c7bc4
#
_entry.id   ddd59656a9f33583da870103f50c7bc4
#
_cell.length_a   1.000
_cell.length_b   1.000
_cell.length_c   1.000
_cell.angle_alpha   90.00
_cell.angle_beta   90.00
_cell.angle_gamma   90.00
#
_symmetry.space_group_name_H-M   'P 1'
#
loop_
_entity.id
_entity.type
_entity.pdbx_description
1 polymer ?
#
loop_
_entity_poly.entity_id
_entity_poly.type
_entity_poly.pdbx_seq_one_letter_code
_entity_poly.pdbx_strand_id
1 'polypeptide(L)'
;NTDSNGRYHSDWCSMIYSRLMVARNLLTDDGAIFISIDDNEQENLKRICDEIFGEANYIGKIAVVNNLKGRNDKKDIATCHEYLCIYGKTEFAAGGMPLTEEQKLKFDKRDEKGNPYQLRDLRKRGRPDRREDRPNMFFPIYYNVERKECSLEPQAGWIEILPLRGDGSDGRWRWGKDRVKQNLSILEPRYSHISGRWGIEHRVYLNPTLNPVCNEDDEEELEERVSKSKSFWMGGDLSSDVGRRQLKELFENAYFDYPKSIGFIINTLYMGAEQDSIILDFFSGSATTAHAVMQLNSEDGGNRKFIL
;
A
#
# COMPACT_ATOMS: atom_id res chain seq x y z
N ASN A 1 25.55 -21.74 -8.01
CA ASN A 1 26.90 -21.99 -8.54
C ASN A 1 27.93 -21.83 -7.43
N THR A 2 28.89 -22.74 -7.36
CA THR A 2 30.02 -22.60 -6.46
C THR A 2 31.20 -22.00 -7.23
N ASP A 3 32.05 -21.22 -6.56
CA ASP A 3 33.26 -20.65 -7.15
C ASP A 3 34.18 -21.72 -7.80
N SER A 4 33.97 -22.98 -7.44
CA SER A 4 34.74 -24.12 -7.93
C SER A 4 34.45 -24.53 -9.39
N ASN A 5 33.32 -24.11 -10.00
CA ASN A 5 33.00 -24.49 -11.37
C ASN A 5 33.51 -23.52 -12.46
N GLY A 6 34.16 -22.42 -12.07
CA GLY A 6 34.74 -21.43 -12.97
C GLY A 6 33.73 -20.59 -13.80
N ARG A 7 32.42 -20.79 -13.58
CA ARG A 7 31.34 -20.09 -14.29
C ARG A 7 30.65 -19.03 -13.44
N TYR A 8 30.96 -18.97 -12.17
CA TYR A 8 30.42 -17.99 -11.22
C TYR A 8 28.87 -17.88 -11.32
N HIS A 9 28.38 -16.71 -11.65
CA HIS A 9 26.96 -16.38 -11.76
C HIS A 9 26.33 -16.75 -13.13
N SER A 10 27.11 -17.07 -14.15
CA SER A 10 26.64 -17.18 -15.55
C SER A 10 25.60 -18.29 -15.76
N ASP A 11 25.73 -19.41 -15.06
CA ASP A 11 24.75 -20.52 -15.18
C ASP A 11 23.39 -20.10 -14.62
N TRP A 12 23.39 -19.42 -13.48
CA TRP A 12 22.18 -18.89 -12.88
C TRP A 12 21.55 -17.79 -13.78
N CYS A 13 22.37 -16.85 -14.28
CA CYS A 13 21.91 -15.79 -15.17
C CYS A 13 21.25 -16.35 -16.43
N SER A 14 21.89 -17.34 -17.07
CA SER A 14 21.36 -17.98 -18.29
C SER A 14 20.03 -18.72 -18.02
N MET A 15 19.94 -19.39 -16.88
CA MET A 15 18.74 -20.11 -16.46
C MET A 15 17.58 -19.16 -16.21
N ILE A 16 17.80 -18.06 -15.47
CA ILE A 16 16.74 -17.13 -15.12
C ILE A 16 16.33 -16.25 -16.32
N TYR A 17 17.28 -15.81 -17.14
CA TYR A 17 17.03 -14.93 -18.28
C TYR A 17 16.00 -15.51 -19.25
N SER A 18 16.17 -16.76 -19.67
CA SER A 18 15.24 -17.42 -20.60
C SER A 18 13.83 -17.54 -20.04
N ARG A 19 13.69 -17.76 -18.74
CA ARG A 19 12.38 -17.87 -18.06
C ARG A 19 11.70 -16.50 -17.91
N LEU A 20 12.46 -15.46 -17.59
CA LEU A 20 11.92 -14.11 -17.48
C LEU A 20 11.47 -13.58 -18.85
N MET A 21 12.17 -13.91 -19.94
CA MET A 21 11.72 -13.59 -21.31
C MET A 21 10.33 -14.17 -21.61
N VAL A 22 10.08 -15.42 -21.21
CA VAL A 22 8.75 -16.03 -21.37
C VAL A 22 7.74 -15.39 -20.44
N ALA A 23 8.09 -15.19 -19.17
CA ALA A 23 7.21 -14.60 -18.17
C ALA A 23 6.71 -13.20 -18.58
N ARG A 24 7.57 -12.36 -19.16
CA ARG A 24 7.17 -11.05 -19.68
C ARG A 24 6.03 -11.13 -20.68
N ASN A 25 6.06 -12.12 -21.57
CA ASN A 25 5.03 -12.29 -22.59
C ASN A 25 3.70 -12.84 -22.05
N LEU A 26 3.72 -13.45 -20.87
CA LEU A 26 2.53 -13.96 -20.18
C LEU A 26 1.83 -12.91 -19.34
N LEU A 27 2.52 -11.81 -18.98
CA LEU A 27 1.90 -10.70 -18.22
C LEU A 27 0.90 -9.94 -19.10
N THR A 28 -0.26 -9.63 -18.52
CA THR A 28 -1.20 -8.61 -19.02
C THR A 28 -0.56 -7.23 -18.92
N ASP A 29 -1.12 -6.21 -19.59
CA ASP A 29 -0.52 -4.88 -19.59
C ASP A 29 -0.58 -4.20 -18.21
N ASP A 30 -1.53 -4.56 -17.38
CA ASP A 30 -1.69 -4.21 -15.97
C ASP A 30 -1.03 -5.20 -15.00
N GLY A 31 -0.34 -6.21 -15.51
CA GLY A 31 0.32 -7.26 -14.71
C GLY A 31 1.69 -6.85 -14.16
N ALA A 32 2.14 -7.58 -13.14
CA ALA A 32 3.47 -7.42 -12.56
C ALA A 32 4.14 -8.76 -12.22
N ILE A 33 5.46 -8.73 -12.16
CA ILE A 33 6.28 -9.83 -11.67
C ILE A 33 6.92 -9.46 -10.34
N PHE A 34 6.87 -10.39 -9.39
CA PHE A 34 7.44 -10.27 -8.05
C PHE A 34 8.50 -11.36 -7.87
N ILE A 35 9.74 -10.99 -7.62
CA ILE A 35 10.87 -11.91 -7.58
C ILE A 35 11.58 -11.79 -6.25
N SER A 36 11.48 -12.85 -5.46
CA SER A 36 12.21 -12.97 -4.20
C SER A 36 13.64 -13.44 -4.46
N ILE A 37 14.63 -12.74 -3.92
CA ILE A 37 16.05 -12.96 -4.17
C ILE A 37 16.89 -12.56 -2.96
N ASP A 38 18.00 -13.23 -2.75
CA ASP A 38 19.00 -12.87 -1.74
C ASP A 38 20.12 -11.97 -2.31
N ASP A 39 21.09 -11.59 -1.46
CA ASP A 39 22.22 -10.74 -1.84
C ASP A 39 23.12 -11.35 -2.93
N ASN A 40 23.13 -12.69 -3.07
CA ASN A 40 24.08 -13.34 -3.98
C ASN A 40 23.83 -13.00 -5.43
N GLU A 41 22.56 -12.88 -5.84
CA GLU A 41 22.19 -12.66 -7.25
C GLU A 41 21.32 -11.42 -7.47
N GLN A 42 21.08 -10.60 -6.45
CA GLN A 42 20.18 -9.45 -6.55
C GLN A 42 20.61 -8.42 -7.61
N GLU A 43 21.91 -8.14 -7.71
CA GLU A 43 22.43 -7.19 -8.71
C GLU A 43 22.31 -7.73 -10.13
N ASN A 44 22.62 -9.01 -10.34
CA ASN A 44 22.48 -9.69 -11.63
C ASN A 44 21.01 -9.75 -12.05
N LEU A 45 20.12 -10.08 -11.11
CA LEU A 45 18.68 -10.08 -11.35
C LEU A 45 18.19 -8.69 -11.80
N LYS A 46 18.60 -7.63 -11.10
CA LYS A 46 18.20 -6.26 -11.43
C LYS A 46 18.58 -5.89 -12.88
N ARG A 47 19.81 -6.19 -13.29
CA ARG A 47 20.29 -5.91 -14.66
C ARG A 47 19.51 -6.71 -15.71
N ILE A 48 19.27 -7.98 -15.46
CA ILE A 48 18.49 -8.85 -16.36
C ILE A 48 17.05 -8.33 -16.48
N CYS A 49 16.42 -7.96 -15.37
CA CYS A 49 15.06 -7.44 -15.38
C CYS A 49 14.96 -6.07 -16.05
N ASP A 50 15.95 -5.18 -15.88
CA ASP A 50 16.00 -3.89 -16.59
C ASP A 50 16.06 -4.09 -18.11
N GLU A 51 16.84 -5.07 -18.57
CA GLU A 51 16.92 -5.41 -20.00
C GLU A 51 15.61 -6.00 -20.53
N ILE A 52 15.00 -6.93 -19.78
CA ILE A 52 13.82 -7.67 -20.23
C ILE A 52 12.54 -6.84 -20.09
N PHE A 53 12.29 -6.25 -18.93
CA PHE A 53 11.05 -5.52 -18.62
C PHE A 53 11.14 -4.02 -18.94
N GLY A 54 12.35 -3.47 -18.99
CA GLY A 54 12.63 -2.04 -19.12
C GLY A 54 12.83 -1.37 -17.75
N GLU A 55 13.84 -0.51 -17.63
CA GLU A 55 14.16 0.21 -16.40
C GLU A 55 12.99 1.10 -15.91
N ALA A 56 12.24 1.70 -16.85
CA ALA A 56 11.08 2.54 -16.54
C ALA A 56 9.93 1.76 -15.86
N ASN A 57 9.89 0.45 -16.02
CA ASN A 57 8.89 -0.44 -15.43
C ASN A 57 9.30 -1.01 -14.05
N TYR A 58 10.45 -0.58 -13.54
CA TYR A 58 10.88 -0.93 -12.18
C TYR A 58 10.01 -0.21 -11.15
N ILE A 59 9.20 -0.96 -10.42
CA ILE A 59 8.32 -0.42 -9.37
C ILE A 59 9.10 -0.18 -8.08
N GLY A 60 9.97 -1.13 -7.71
CA GLY A 60 10.75 -1.00 -6.50
C GLY A 60 11.35 -2.30 -5.99
N LYS A 61 12.05 -2.17 -4.86
CA LYS A 61 12.63 -3.29 -4.12
C LYS A 61 12.24 -3.16 -2.65
N ILE A 62 11.75 -4.26 -2.07
CA ILE A 62 11.37 -4.35 -0.67
C ILE A 62 12.39 -5.24 0.05
N ALA A 63 12.98 -4.74 1.13
CA ALA A 63 13.76 -5.55 2.05
C ALA A 63 12.81 -6.28 3.01
N VAL A 64 12.82 -7.61 2.97
CA VAL A 64 11.93 -8.46 3.77
C VAL A 64 12.73 -9.17 4.84
N VAL A 65 12.50 -8.82 6.10
CA VAL A 65 13.15 -9.48 7.23
C VAL A 65 12.54 -10.87 7.42
N ASN A 66 13.28 -11.89 7.03
CA ASN A 66 12.85 -13.29 7.09
C ASN A 66 13.47 -14.07 8.25
N ASN A 67 14.50 -13.52 8.90
CA ASN A 67 15.17 -14.14 10.04
C ASN A 67 15.73 -13.08 11.02
N LEU A 68 14.97 -12.72 12.05
CA LEU A 68 15.38 -11.74 13.04
C LEU A 68 16.63 -12.14 13.85
N LYS A 69 16.96 -13.43 13.92
CA LYS A 69 18.14 -13.92 14.61
C LYS A 69 19.43 -13.72 13.80
N GLY A 70 19.28 -13.42 12.49
CA GLY A 70 20.39 -13.39 11.55
C GLY A 70 20.88 -14.78 11.15
N ARG A 71 21.47 -14.87 9.96
CA ARG A 71 22.19 -16.07 9.51
C ARG A 71 23.68 -15.88 9.83
N ASN A 72 24.29 -16.85 10.48
CA ASN A 72 25.73 -16.84 10.78
C ASN A 72 26.56 -17.44 9.62
N ASP A 73 26.08 -17.31 8.39
CA ASP A 73 26.75 -17.80 7.19
C ASP A 73 27.84 -16.85 6.66
N LYS A 74 27.85 -15.60 7.15
CA LYS A 74 28.89 -14.61 6.86
C LYS A 74 29.68 -14.27 8.13
N LYS A 75 30.98 -14.03 7.97
CA LYS A 75 31.92 -13.85 9.09
C LYS A 75 31.63 -12.58 9.90
N ASP A 76 31.28 -11.48 9.25
CA ASP A 76 31.28 -10.15 9.87
C ASP A 76 29.88 -9.58 10.11
N ILE A 77 28.91 -9.86 9.23
CA ILE A 77 27.54 -9.35 9.32
C ILE A 77 26.55 -10.48 9.13
N ALA A 78 25.69 -10.70 10.13
CA ALA A 78 24.60 -11.68 10.06
C ALA A 78 23.49 -11.16 9.14
N THR A 79 23.21 -11.90 8.07
CA THR A 79 22.11 -11.54 7.14
C THR A 79 20.76 -11.90 7.76
N CYS A 80 19.84 -10.94 7.82
CA CYS A 80 18.51 -11.11 8.42
C CYS A 80 17.37 -10.88 7.43
N HIS A 81 17.66 -10.53 6.19
CA HIS A 81 16.66 -10.18 5.18
C HIS A 81 16.98 -10.78 3.81
N GLU A 82 15.99 -10.72 2.95
CA GLU A 82 16.08 -10.94 1.52
C GLU A 82 15.34 -9.81 0.80
N TYR A 83 15.35 -9.81 -0.52
CA TYR A 83 14.68 -8.78 -1.31
C TYR A 83 13.49 -9.35 -2.07
N LEU A 84 12.49 -8.51 -2.26
CA LEU A 84 11.42 -8.69 -3.23
C LEU A 84 11.57 -7.60 -4.30
N CYS A 85 11.99 -7.97 -5.50
CA CYS A 85 12.11 -7.08 -6.65
C CYS A 85 10.81 -7.11 -7.45
N ILE A 86 10.34 -5.92 -7.89
CA ILE A 86 9.02 -5.76 -8.50
C ILE A 86 9.16 -5.00 -9.81
N TYR A 87 8.64 -5.58 -10.89
CA TYR A 87 8.50 -4.93 -12.20
C TYR A 87 7.06 -5.04 -12.64
N GLY A 88 6.48 -3.90 -13.02
CA GLY A 88 5.18 -3.86 -13.67
C GLY A 88 5.29 -4.02 -15.18
N LYS A 89 4.18 -4.17 -15.87
CA LYS A 89 4.05 -3.89 -17.28
C LYS A 89 3.48 -2.46 -17.46
N THR A 90 3.18 -2.04 -18.66
CA THR A 90 2.93 -0.61 -19.02
C THR A 90 1.83 0.09 -18.22
N GLU A 91 0.83 -0.62 -17.73
CA GLU A 91 -0.34 -0.06 -17.03
C GLU A 91 -0.44 -0.49 -15.57
N PHE A 92 0.57 -1.18 -15.06
CA PHE A 92 0.55 -1.69 -13.69
C PHE A 92 0.52 -0.56 -12.65
N ALA A 93 -0.42 -0.64 -11.73
CA ALA A 93 -0.48 0.17 -10.52
C ALA A 93 -0.48 -0.74 -9.29
N ALA A 94 0.46 -0.51 -8.38
CA ALA A 94 0.54 -1.33 -7.18
C ALA A 94 -0.69 -1.12 -6.29
N GLY A 95 -1.33 -2.21 -5.90
CA GLY A 95 -2.43 -2.22 -4.96
C GLY A 95 -2.04 -1.74 -3.56
N GLY A 96 -3.02 -1.49 -2.73
CA GLY A 96 -2.83 -1.04 -1.37
C GLY A 96 -2.73 -2.17 -0.36
N MET A 97 -1.89 -1.97 0.63
CA MET A 97 -1.80 -2.86 1.79
C MET A 97 -2.99 -2.64 2.73
N PRO A 98 -3.57 -3.69 3.32
CA PRO A 98 -4.58 -3.54 4.35
C PRO A 98 -4.03 -2.72 5.52
N LEU A 99 -4.93 -1.97 6.17
CA LEU A 99 -4.57 -1.22 7.36
C LEU A 99 -4.14 -2.18 8.48
N THR A 100 -3.03 -1.87 9.13
CA THR A 100 -2.60 -2.59 10.34
C THR A 100 -3.58 -2.35 11.48
N GLU A 101 -3.61 -3.24 12.48
CA GLU A 101 -4.45 -3.06 13.67
C GLU A 101 -4.17 -1.72 14.37
N GLU A 102 -2.90 -1.29 14.44
CA GLU A 102 -2.53 0.03 14.98
C GLU A 102 -3.15 1.18 14.17
N GLN A 103 -3.18 1.05 12.84
CA GLN A 103 -3.84 2.05 11.98
C GLN A 103 -5.35 2.04 12.15
N LYS A 104 -5.98 0.87 12.33
CA LYS A 104 -7.41 0.73 12.59
C LYS A 104 -7.83 1.36 13.92
N LEU A 105 -6.96 1.32 14.94
CA LEU A 105 -7.21 1.97 16.23
C LEU A 105 -7.38 3.49 16.13
N LYS A 106 -6.90 4.13 15.07
CA LYS A 106 -7.11 5.58 14.83
C LYS A 106 -8.55 5.94 14.49
N PHE A 107 -9.35 4.94 14.05
CA PHE A 107 -10.76 5.09 13.77
C PHE A 107 -11.57 4.87 15.05
N ASP A 108 -11.31 5.71 16.05
CA ASP A 108 -11.80 5.62 17.42
C ASP A 108 -13.21 6.21 17.64
N LYS A 109 -13.70 6.96 16.64
CA LYS A 109 -15.04 7.57 16.67
C LYS A 109 -16.08 6.72 15.98
N ARG A 110 -17.35 6.95 16.30
CA ARG A 110 -18.51 6.28 15.71
C ARG A 110 -19.55 7.31 15.27
N ASP A 111 -20.09 7.14 14.07
CA ASP A 111 -21.25 7.91 13.63
C ASP A 111 -22.56 7.40 14.27
N GLU A 112 -23.69 8.04 13.91
CA GLU A 112 -25.01 7.66 14.45
C GLU A 112 -25.45 6.22 14.05
N LYS A 113 -24.82 5.64 13.03
CA LYS A 113 -25.04 4.26 12.56
C LYS A 113 -24.03 3.27 13.13
N GLY A 114 -23.07 3.75 13.95
CA GLY A 114 -22.01 2.93 14.55
C GLY A 114 -20.80 2.71 13.64
N ASN A 115 -20.70 3.35 12.47
CA ASN A 115 -19.57 3.20 11.56
C ASN A 115 -18.31 3.85 12.14
N PRO A 116 -17.18 3.13 12.21
CA PRO A 116 -15.94 3.70 12.71
C PRO A 116 -15.35 4.72 11.75
N TYR A 117 -14.94 5.88 12.29
CA TYR A 117 -14.25 6.93 11.54
C TYR A 117 -13.17 7.62 12.37
N GLN A 118 -12.25 8.29 11.68
CA GLN A 118 -11.31 9.26 12.24
C GLN A 118 -11.58 10.65 11.65
N LEU A 119 -11.14 11.70 12.35
CA LEU A 119 -11.22 13.06 11.86
C LEU A 119 -9.92 13.46 11.17
N ARG A 120 -10.08 14.18 10.07
CA ARG A 120 -8.98 14.69 9.29
C ARG A 120 -9.20 16.15 8.93
N ASP A 121 -8.14 16.94 8.99
CA ASP A 121 -8.17 18.34 8.63
C ASP A 121 -8.63 18.52 7.17
N LEU A 122 -9.68 19.31 6.95
CA LEU A 122 -10.11 19.68 5.59
C LEU A 122 -9.13 20.68 4.97
N ARG A 123 -8.43 21.48 5.78
CA ARG A 123 -7.37 22.36 5.31
C ARG A 123 -6.15 21.52 4.91
N LYS A 124 -5.60 21.74 3.72
CA LYS A 124 -4.36 21.09 3.28
C LYS A 124 -3.20 21.50 4.18
N ARG A 125 -2.45 20.51 4.68
CA ARG A 125 -1.19 20.69 5.39
C ARG A 125 -0.04 20.15 4.53
N GLY A 126 1.09 20.85 4.58
CA GLY A 126 2.24 20.52 3.73
C GLY A 126 2.08 21.00 2.29
N ARG A 127 3.21 21.30 1.63
CA ARG A 127 3.22 21.85 0.26
C ARG A 127 2.63 20.86 -0.76
N PRO A 128 1.86 21.36 -1.75
CA PRO A 128 1.40 22.74 -1.97
C PRO A 128 0.17 23.04 -1.08
N ASP A 129 0.26 23.99 -0.12
CA ASP A 129 -0.78 24.28 0.88
C ASP A 129 -1.28 25.74 0.89
N ARG A 130 -0.81 26.55 -0.06
CA ARG A 130 -1.15 27.95 -0.17
C ARG A 130 -2.30 28.19 -1.15
N ARG A 131 -3.00 29.31 -0.95
CA ARG A 131 -4.03 29.78 -1.89
C ARG A 131 -3.50 29.94 -3.32
N GLU A 132 -2.27 30.43 -3.46
CA GLU A 132 -1.61 30.65 -4.76
C GLU A 132 -1.46 29.34 -5.56
N ASP A 133 -1.26 28.22 -4.88
CA ASP A 133 -1.09 26.90 -5.52
C ASP A 133 -2.37 26.44 -6.22
N ARG A 134 -3.54 26.67 -5.58
CA ARG A 134 -4.87 26.34 -6.11
C ARG A 134 -5.91 27.37 -5.63
N PRO A 135 -6.06 28.51 -6.29
CA PRO A 135 -6.93 29.62 -5.85
C PRO A 135 -8.40 29.23 -5.67
N ASN A 136 -8.90 28.31 -6.49
CA ASN A 136 -10.29 27.81 -6.44
C ASN A 136 -10.59 26.97 -5.18
N MET A 137 -9.55 26.55 -4.44
CA MET A 137 -9.68 25.82 -3.17
C MET A 137 -9.67 26.75 -1.95
N PHE A 138 -9.74 28.07 -2.14
CA PHE A 138 -9.87 29.06 -1.09
C PHE A 138 -11.24 29.71 -1.17
N PHE A 139 -12.13 29.32 -0.26
CA PHE A 139 -13.50 29.82 -0.17
C PHE A 139 -14.02 29.66 1.27
N PRO A 140 -15.01 30.47 1.70
CA PRO A 140 -15.60 30.34 3.02
C PRO A 140 -16.52 29.11 3.10
N ILE A 141 -16.53 28.51 4.28
CA ILE A 141 -17.55 27.56 4.73
C ILE A 141 -18.18 28.16 5.97
N TYR A 142 -19.51 28.24 5.99
CA TYR A 142 -20.28 28.84 7.08
C TYR A 142 -20.77 27.75 8.03
N TYR A 143 -20.69 28.02 9.34
CA TYR A 143 -21.06 27.06 10.39
C TYR A 143 -22.05 27.65 11.37
N ASN A 144 -23.13 26.91 11.63
CA ASN A 144 -24.07 27.19 12.70
C ASN A 144 -23.75 26.35 13.95
N VAL A 145 -23.35 26.98 15.03
CA VAL A 145 -22.92 26.30 16.26
C VAL A 145 -24.11 25.59 16.94
N GLU A 146 -25.31 26.18 16.92
CA GLU A 146 -26.50 25.65 17.58
C GLU A 146 -27.04 24.40 16.84
N ARG A 147 -27.11 24.49 15.51
CA ARG A 147 -27.61 23.40 14.65
C ARG A 147 -26.55 22.37 14.31
N LYS A 148 -25.27 22.69 14.51
CA LYS A 148 -24.11 21.89 14.09
C LYS A 148 -24.11 21.58 12.57
N GLU A 149 -24.49 22.58 11.78
CA GLU A 149 -24.63 22.46 10.33
C GLU A 149 -23.62 23.35 9.59
N CYS A 150 -23.12 22.86 8.46
CA CYS A 150 -22.25 23.62 7.54
C CYS A 150 -23.01 24.01 6.28
N SER A 151 -22.64 25.16 5.67
CA SER A 151 -23.17 25.67 4.42
C SER A 151 -22.07 26.34 3.59
N LEU A 152 -22.24 26.35 2.27
CA LEU A 152 -21.43 27.19 1.37
C LEU A 152 -22.07 28.56 1.10
N GLU A 153 -23.32 28.73 1.48
CA GLU A 153 -24.03 29.99 1.33
C GLU A 153 -23.98 30.78 2.64
N PRO A 154 -23.72 32.10 2.59
CA PRO A 154 -23.70 32.95 3.77
C PRO A 154 -25.09 33.01 4.40
N GLN A 155 -25.16 32.90 5.72
CA GLN A 155 -26.39 33.02 6.49
C GLN A 155 -26.18 33.92 7.71
N ALA A 156 -27.20 34.69 8.08
CA ALA A 156 -27.10 35.57 9.22
C ALA A 156 -26.84 34.79 10.52
N GLY A 157 -25.85 35.22 11.28
CA GLY A 157 -25.45 34.58 12.56
C GLY A 157 -24.60 33.34 12.43
N TRP A 158 -24.23 32.92 11.22
CA TRP A 158 -23.31 31.82 11.01
C TRP A 158 -21.85 32.29 11.03
N ILE A 159 -20.96 31.45 11.50
CA ILE A 159 -19.52 31.71 11.59
C ILE A 159 -18.89 31.43 10.23
N GLU A 160 -18.18 32.39 9.67
CA GLU A 160 -17.35 32.19 8.49
C GLU A 160 -16.02 31.50 8.85
N ILE A 161 -15.71 30.40 8.17
CA ILE A 161 -14.48 29.64 8.37
C ILE A 161 -13.70 29.60 7.05
N LEU A 162 -12.47 30.13 7.09
CA LEU A 162 -11.53 30.13 5.97
C LEU A 162 -10.37 29.17 6.22
N PRO A 163 -9.73 28.61 5.18
CA PRO A 163 -8.60 27.68 5.31
C PRO A 163 -7.30 28.41 5.65
N LEU A 164 -7.25 29.11 6.77
CA LEU A 164 -6.08 29.87 7.17
C LEU A 164 -4.98 28.96 7.72
N ARG A 165 -3.74 29.24 7.37
CA ARG A 165 -2.54 28.58 7.90
C ARG A 165 -2.27 28.96 9.36
N GLY A 166 -1.34 28.26 10.02
CA GLY A 166 -1.01 28.50 11.42
C GLY A 166 -0.55 29.93 11.69
N ASP A 167 0.14 30.55 10.74
CA ASP A 167 0.62 31.94 10.78
C ASP A 167 -0.44 32.98 10.39
N GLY A 168 -1.66 32.55 10.06
CA GLY A 168 -2.75 33.43 9.66
C GLY A 168 -2.80 33.73 8.16
N SER A 169 -1.84 33.33 7.39
CA SER A 169 -1.85 33.49 5.92
C SER A 169 -2.86 32.58 5.25
N ASP A 170 -3.21 32.93 4.00
CA ASP A 170 -4.16 32.15 3.18
C ASP A 170 -3.59 30.77 2.83
N GLY A 171 -4.30 29.74 3.25
CA GLY A 171 -4.09 28.36 2.85
C GLY A 171 -5.07 27.91 1.78
N ARG A 172 -5.39 26.63 1.74
CA ARG A 172 -6.40 26.06 0.85
C ARG A 172 -7.10 24.86 1.48
N TRP A 173 -8.32 24.60 1.04
CA TRP A 173 -8.99 23.35 1.34
C TRP A 173 -8.38 22.18 0.55
N ARG A 174 -8.64 20.95 0.98
CA ARG A 174 -8.34 19.73 0.23
C ARG A 174 -9.38 19.50 -0.87
N TRP A 175 -10.61 19.91 -0.61
CA TRP A 175 -11.77 19.67 -1.48
C TRP A 175 -12.22 20.96 -2.16
N GLY A 176 -12.64 20.83 -3.42
CA GLY A 176 -13.33 21.89 -4.15
C GLY A 176 -14.75 22.10 -3.63
N LYS A 177 -15.38 23.22 -4.04
CA LYS A 177 -16.73 23.60 -3.61
C LYS A 177 -17.78 22.52 -3.86
N ASP A 178 -17.75 21.88 -5.02
CA ASP A 178 -18.74 20.86 -5.39
C ASP A 178 -18.67 19.64 -4.48
N ARG A 179 -17.47 19.20 -4.18
CA ARG A 179 -17.24 18.09 -3.25
C ARG A 179 -17.65 18.46 -1.83
N VAL A 180 -17.32 19.64 -1.36
CA VAL A 180 -17.78 20.15 -0.05
C VAL A 180 -19.30 20.17 -0.02
N LYS A 181 -19.96 20.68 -1.06
CA LYS A 181 -21.42 20.74 -1.17
C LYS A 181 -22.11 19.37 -1.07
N GLN A 182 -21.53 18.38 -1.69
CA GLN A 182 -22.04 17.00 -1.65
C GLN A 182 -21.82 16.30 -0.31
N ASN A 183 -20.89 16.79 0.51
CA ASN A 183 -20.41 16.11 1.71
C ASN A 183 -20.49 16.97 2.99
N LEU A 184 -21.39 17.96 3.03
CA LEU A 184 -21.54 18.84 4.17
C LEU A 184 -21.83 18.11 5.50
N SER A 185 -22.55 16.97 5.44
CA SER A 185 -22.96 16.18 6.61
C SER A 185 -21.81 15.48 7.33
N ILE A 186 -20.67 15.30 6.69
CA ILE A 186 -19.48 14.70 7.30
C ILE A 186 -18.41 15.69 7.70
N LEU A 187 -18.69 17.00 7.57
CA LEU A 187 -17.81 18.06 8.05
C LEU A 187 -18.02 18.27 9.53
N GLU A 188 -16.92 18.37 10.28
CA GLU A 188 -16.91 18.63 11.72
C GLU A 188 -16.08 19.89 12.02
N PRO A 189 -16.72 21.06 12.16
CA PRO A 189 -16.04 22.27 12.60
C PRO A 189 -15.53 22.16 14.03
N ARG A 190 -14.29 22.60 14.24
CA ARG A 190 -13.61 22.54 15.53
C ARG A 190 -12.98 23.89 15.88
N TYR A 191 -13.25 24.36 17.09
CA TYR A 191 -12.58 25.56 17.60
C TYR A 191 -11.22 25.19 18.21
N SER A 192 -10.18 25.88 17.78
CA SER A 192 -8.83 25.74 18.33
C SER A 192 -8.54 26.85 19.32
N HIS A 193 -8.43 26.52 20.59
CA HIS A 193 -8.06 27.47 21.64
C HIS A 193 -6.64 28.05 21.47
N ILE A 194 -5.75 27.31 20.82
CA ILE A 194 -4.36 27.73 20.57
C ILE A 194 -4.32 28.86 19.54
N SER A 195 -5.07 28.71 18.44
CA SER A 195 -5.10 29.73 17.37
C SER A 195 -6.24 30.76 17.52
N GLY A 196 -7.17 30.56 18.45
CA GLY A 196 -8.36 31.39 18.63
C GLY A 196 -9.32 31.31 17.43
N ARG A 197 -9.30 30.28 16.63
CA ARG A 197 -10.03 30.19 15.35
C ARG A 197 -10.75 28.87 15.18
N TRP A 198 -11.82 28.89 14.38
CA TRP A 198 -12.48 27.71 13.87
C TRP A 198 -11.70 27.13 12.70
N GLY A 199 -11.60 25.81 12.65
CA GLY A 199 -11.15 25.02 11.54
C GLY A 199 -12.20 23.98 11.18
N ILE A 200 -12.00 23.26 10.07
CA ILE A 200 -12.92 22.21 9.66
C ILE A 200 -12.13 20.92 9.49
N GLU A 201 -12.61 19.89 10.14
CA GLU A 201 -12.22 18.50 9.95
C GLU A 201 -13.33 17.78 9.16
N HIS A 202 -13.03 16.65 8.57
CA HIS A 202 -14.03 15.78 7.92
C HIS A 202 -13.87 14.34 8.40
N ARG A 203 -14.95 13.60 8.36
CA ARG A 203 -14.95 12.16 8.70
C ARG A 203 -14.27 11.38 7.60
N VAL A 204 -13.33 10.52 7.97
CA VAL A 204 -12.75 9.47 7.12
C VAL A 204 -13.15 8.14 7.73
N TYR A 205 -13.98 7.38 7.03
CA TYR A 205 -14.51 6.11 7.52
C TYR A 205 -13.53 4.95 7.29
N LEU A 206 -13.51 4.02 8.22
CA LEU A 206 -12.75 2.77 8.09
C LEU A 206 -13.28 1.94 6.89
N ASN A 207 -14.60 1.91 6.70
CA ASN A 207 -15.19 1.32 5.50
C ASN A 207 -15.03 2.31 4.32
N PRO A 208 -14.22 1.99 3.30
CA PRO A 208 -13.93 2.90 2.20
C PRO A 208 -15.16 3.29 1.37
N THR A 209 -16.21 2.45 1.32
CA THR A 209 -17.44 2.72 0.56
C THR A 209 -18.26 3.88 1.12
N LEU A 210 -18.03 4.24 2.39
CA LEU A 210 -18.70 5.37 3.05
C LEU A 210 -17.97 6.71 2.84
N ASN A 211 -16.77 6.66 2.29
CA ASN A 211 -15.99 7.86 2.00
C ASN A 211 -16.45 8.50 0.68
N PRO A 212 -16.37 9.84 0.56
CA PRO A 212 -16.64 10.52 -0.70
C PRO A 212 -15.79 9.98 -1.84
N VAL A 213 -16.38 9.83 -3.02
CA VAL A 213 -15.65 9.43 -4.23
C VAL A 213 -14.59 10.50 -4.54
N CYS A 214 -13.37 10.07 -4.82
CA CYS A 214 -12.30 10.95 -5.29
C CYS A 214 -12.47 11.22 -6.77
N ASN A 215 -12.34 12.48 -7.19
CA ASN A 215 -12.25 12.87 -8.58
C ASN A 215 -10.77 12.87 -9.02
N GLU A 216 -10.51 12.94 -10.31
CA GLU A 216 -9.15 13.00 -10.90
C GLU A 216 -8.29 14.14 -10.33
N ASP A 217 -8.91 15.24 -9.88
CA ASP A 217 -8.23 16.35 -9.21
C ASP A 217 -7.79 16.03 -7.76
N ASP A 218 -8.21 14.91 -7.21
CA ASP A 218 -7.98 14.47 -5.83
C ASP A 218 -6.91 13.36 -5.72
N GLU A 219 -6.00 13.21 -6.69
CA GLU A 219 -4.93 12.20 -6.72
C GLU A 219 -4.20 12.04 -5.37
N GLU A 220 -3.98 13.15 -4.66
CA GLU A 220 -3.37 13.12 -3.32
C GLU A 220 -4.20 12.38 -2.26
N GLU A 221 -5.54 12.29 -2.41
CA GLU A 221 -6.38 11.57 -1.46
C GLU A 221 -6.55 10.09 -1.78
N LEU A 222 -6.49 9.71 -3.05
CA LEU A 222 -6.41 8.30 -3.46
C LEU A 222 -5.15 7.66 -2.88
N GLU A 223 -4.00 8.35 -2.99
CA GLU A 223 -2.73 7.90 -2.40
C GLU A 223 -2.76 7.75 -0.88
N GLU A 224 -3.58 8.54 -0.17
CA GLU A 224 -3.65 8.52 1.28
C GLU A 224 -4.68 7.51 1.83
N ARG A 225 -5.62 7.01 1.03
CA ARG A 225 -6.65 6.02 1.42
C ARG A 225 -6.16 4.59 1.42
N VAL A 226 -5.16 4.33 0.62
CA VAL A 226 -4.52 3.03 0.52
C VAL A 226 -3.19 3.12 1.24
N SER A 227 -2.94 2.24 2.18
CA SER A 227 -1.62 2.16 2.80
C SER A 227 -0.62 1.70 1.74
N LYS A 228 0.17 2.62 1.18
CA LYS A 228 1.26 2.23 0.28
C LYS A 228 2.18 1.24 0.97
N SER A 229 2.57 0.19 0.27
CA SER A 229 3.59 -0.72 0.77
C SER A 229 4.88 0.05 1.07
N LYS A 230 5.47 -0.24 2.22
CA LYS A 230 6.80 0.29 2.55
C LYS A 230 7.88 -0.53 1.85
N SER A 231 9.02 0.07 1.55
CA SER A 231 10.20 -0.62 1.02
C SER A 231 10.92 -1.54 2.02
N PHE A 232 10.33 -1.74 3.19
CA PHE A 232 10.81 -2.60 4.25
C PHE A 232 9.64 -3.32 4.91
N TRP A 233 9.69 -4.66 4.90
CA TRP A 233 8.71 -5.52 5.56
C TRP A 233 9.36 -6.26 6.73
N MET A 234 8.73 -6.16 7.89
CA MET A 234 9.10 -6.87 9.10
C MET A 234 7.83 -7.27 9.87
N GLY A 235 7.76 -8.54 10.24
CA GLY A 235 6.64 -9.06 11.03
C GLY A 235 6.85 -10.53 11.35
N GLY A 236 6.18 -11.02 12.40
CA GLY A 236 6.30 -12.39 12.83
C GLY A 236 5.81 -13.41 11.83
N ASP A 237 4.88 -13.02 10.97
CA ASP A 237 4.26 -13.83 9.92
C ASP A 237 5.05 -13.92 8.61
N LEU A 238 6.13 -13.13 8.48
CA LEU A 238 6.95 -13.07 7.26
C LEU A 238 8.17 -13.99 7.30
N SER A 239 8.45 -14.60 8.45
CA SER A 239 9.69 -15.37 8.63
C SER A 239 9.66 -16.75 7.98
N SER A 240 10.83 -17.24 7.57
CA SER A 240 11.00 -18.60 7.06
C SER A 240 10.64 -19.67 8.09
N ASP A 241 10.82 -19.37 9.39
CA ASP A 241 10.43 -20.28 10.48
C ASP A 241 8.91 -20.48 10.54
N VAL A 242 8.14 -19.41 10.26
CA VAL A 242 6.68 -19.49 10.14
C VAL A 242 6.29 -20.33 8.93
N GLY A 243 6.91 -20.10 7.75
CA GLY A 243 6.65 -20.91 6.56
C GLY A 243 6.91 -22.40 6.81
N ARG A 244 8.03 -22.72 7.50
CA ARG A 244 8.34 -24.12 7.87
C ARG A 244 7.29 -24.72 8.83
N ARG A 245 6.80 -23.96 9.79
CA ARG A 245 5.75 -24.40 10.72
C ARG A 245 4.44 -24.66 9.97
N GLN A 246 4.02 -23.72 9.11
CA GLN A 246 2.82 -23.86 8.28
C GLN A 246 2.88 -25.11 7.38
N LEU A 247 4.04 -25.38 6.77
CA LEU A 247 4.22 -26.59 5.97
C LEU A 247 4.13 -27.87 6.81
N LYS A 248 4.68 -27.88 8.02
CA LYS A 248 4.57 -29.02 8.95
C LYS A 248 3.13 -29.28 9.42
N GLU A 249 2.34 -28.24 9.62
CA GLU A 249 0.92 -28.37 9.98
C GLU A 249 0.10 -29.05 8.88
N LEU A 250 0.49 -28.87 7.60
CA LEU A 250 -0.19 -29.50 6.47
C LEU A 250 0.27 -30.95 6.21
N PHE A 251 1.56 -31.24 6.36
CA PHE A 251 2.18 -32.47 5.86
C PHE A 251 2.88 -33.30 6.94
N GLU A 252 2.72 -32.98 8.22
CA GLU A 252 3.43 -33.59 9.37
C GLU A 252 4.95 -33.42 9.34
N ASN A 253 5.56 -33.22 8.17
CA ASN A 253 6.97 -33.01 7.95
C ASN A 253 7.23 -31.81 7.04
N ALA A 254 8.34 -31.10 7.24
CA ALA A 254 8.77 -30.05 6.34
C ALA A 254 9.63 -30.66 5.23
N TYR A 255 8.99 -31.03 4.11
CA TYR A 255 9.67 -31.58 2.92
C TYR A 255 10.46 -30.54 2.11
N PHE A 256 10.44 -29.27 2.50
CA PHE A 256 11.14 -28.18 1.85
C PHE A 256 11.90 -27.34 2.88
N ASP A 257 13.18 -27.04 2.62
CA ASP A 257 14.05 -26.45 3.63
C ASP A 257 13.75 -24.98 3.94
N TYR A 258 13.38 -24.19 2.93
CA TYR A 258 13.18 -22.75 3.04
C TYR A 258 11.86 -22.29 2.41
N PRO A 259 10.70 -22.76 2.91
CA PRO A 259 9.42 -22.32 2.39
C PRO A 259 9.20 -20.83 2.72
N LYS A 260 8.62 -20.09 1.79
CA LYS A 260 8.07 -18.77 2.09
C LYS A 260 6.86 -18.92 3.01
N SER A 261 6.63 -17.94 3.85
CA SER A 261 5.41 -17.90 4.67
C SER A 261 4.19 -17.48 3.84
N ILE A 262 3.01 -17.90 4.25
CA ILE A 262 1.75 -17.49 3.61
C ILE A 262 1.59 -15.96 3.70
N GLY A 263 1.90 -15.35 4.85
CA GLY A 263 1.83 -13.90 5.04
C GLY A 263 2.70 -13.10 4.06
N PHE A 264 3.90 -13.62 3.73
CA PHE A 264 4.74 -13.00 2.70
C PHE A 264 4.04 -12.99 1.32
N ILE A 265 3.46 -14.11 0.92
CA ILE A 265 2.75 -14.20 -0.37
C ILE A 265 1.46 -13.37 -0.36
N ILE A 266 0.68 -13.39 0.71
CA ILE A 266 -0.53 -12.56 0.85
C ILE A 266 -0.20 -11.07 0.69
N ASN A 267 0.87 -10.58 1.34
CA ASN A 267 1.31 -9.20 1.17
C ASN A 267 1.69 -8.89 -0.29
N THR A 268 2.29 -9.86 -0.99
CA THR A 268 2.61 -9.74 -2.41
C THR A 268 1.34 -9.67 -3.26
N LEU A 269 0.33 -10.49 -2.94
CA LEU A 269 -0.97 -10.51 -3.64
C LEU A 269 -1.74 -9.19 -3.44
N TYR A 270 -1.73 -8.59 -2.25
CA TYR A 270 -2.34 -7.27 -2.03
C TYR A 270 -1.75 -6.18 -2.91
N MET A 271 -0.48 -6.30 -3.28
CA MET A 271 0.16 -5.32 -4.16
C MET A 271 -0.08 -5.58 -5.64
N GLY A 272 -0.27 -6.84 -6.05
CA GLY A 272 -0.19 -7.22 -7.45
C GLY A 272 -1.38 -7.98 -8.01
N ALA A 273 -2.44 -8.24 -7.23
CA ALA A 273 -3.54 -9.08 -7.68
C ALA A 273 -4.91 -8.52 -7.27
N GLU A 274 -5.77 -8.32 -8.25
CA GLU A 274 -7.20 -8.07 -8.07
C GLU A 274 -7.94 -9.36 -7.66
N GLN A 275 -9.24 -9.26 -7.36
CA GLN A 275 -10.05 -10.38 -6.86
C GLN A 275 -10.27 -11.52 -7.87
N ASP A 276 -10.04 -11.30 -9.16
CA ASP A 276 -10.20 -12.27 -10.25
C ASP A 276 -8.92 -12.57 -11.03
N SER A 277 -7.77 -12.09 -10.56
CA SER A 277 -6.46 -12.25 -11.20
C SER A 277 -6.03 -13.72 -11.34
N ILE A 278 -5.21 -13.98 -12.36
CA ILE A 278 -4.50 -15.25 -12.53
C ILE A 278 -3.07 -15.08 -12.03
N ILE A 279 -2.67 -15.88 -11.06
CA ILE A 279 -1.35 -15.88 -10.44
C ILE A 279 -0.54 -17.06 -10.98
N LEU A 280 0.59 -16.78 -11.61
CA LEU A 280 1.53 -17.80 -12.10
C LEU A 280 2.77 -17.83 -11.19
N ASP A 281 3.08 -18.99 -10.63
CA ASP A 281 4.32 -19.24 -9.88
C ASP A 281 5.11 -20.39 -10.52
N PHE A 282 6.01 -20.04 -11.42
CA PHE A 282 6.81 -21.02 -12.17
C PHE A 282 8.08 -21.49 -11.42
N PHE A 283 8.24 -21.08 -10.16
CA PHE A 283 9.21 -21.62 -9.20
C PHE A 283 8.53 -22.01 -7.88
N SER A 284 7.43 -22.73 -7.97
CA SER A 284 6.43 -22.96 -6.92
C SER A 284 6.99 -23.50 -5.59
N GLY A 285 8.16 -24.12 -5.58
CA GLY A 285 8.80 -24.61 -4.35
C GLY A 285 7.87 -25.49 -3.51
N SER A 286 7.46 -24.98 -2.35
CA SER A 286 6.50 -25.63 -1.45
C SER A 286 5.04 -25.33 -1.76
N ALA A 287 4.72 -24.75 -2.92
CA ALA A 287 3.38 -24.34 -3.34
C ALA A 287 2.67 -23.35 -2.38
N THR A 288 3.43 -22.54 -1.65
CA THR A 288 2.88 -21.54 -0.73
C THR A 288 1.96 -20.54 -1.42
N THR A 289 2.22 -20.24 -2.69
CA THR A 289 1.38 -19.36 -3.52
C THR A 289 -0.04 -19.90 -3.67
N ALA A 290 -0.21 -21.22 -3.91
CA ALA A 290 -1.53 -21.83 -3.97
C ALA A 290 -2.29 -21.67 -2.64
N HIS A 291 -1.63 -21.95 -1.52
CA HIS A 291 -2.22 -21.81 -0.20
C HIS A 291 -2.63 -20.35 0.08
N ALA A 292 -1.77 -19.39 -0.21
CA ALA A 292 -2.06 -17.97 -0.01
C ALA A 292 -3.24 -17.48 -0.87
N VAL A 293 -3.35 -17.91 -2.13
CA VAL A 293 -4.47 -17.57 -3.01
C VAL A 293 -5.78 -18.16 -2.50
N MET A 294 -5.80 -19.42 -2.09
CA MET A 294 -6.99 -20.08 -1.54
C MET A 294 -7.44 -19.39 -0.23
N GLN A 295 -6.49 -19.06 0.64
CA GLN A 295 -6.79 -18.37 1.89
C GLN A 295 -7.36 -16.98 1.62
N LEU A 296 -6.72 -16.18 0.78
CA LEU A 296 -7.16 -14.81 0.48
C LEU A 296 -8.55 -14.80 -0.18
N ASN A 297 -8.83 -15.73 -1.10
CA ASN A 297 -10.17 -15.89 -1.68
C ASN A 297 -11.24 -16.23 -0.63
N SER A 298 -10.89 -17.04 0.37
CA SER A 298 -11.80 -17.35 1.48
C SER A 298 -12.07 -16.15 2.38
N GLU A 299 -11.08 -15.27 2.55
CA GLU A 299 -11.18 -14.09 3.42
C GLU A 299 -11.96 -12.93 2.78
N ASP A 300 -11.75 -12.69 1.48
CA ASP A 300 -12.31 -11.52 0.77
C ASP A 300 -13.39 -11.86 -0.27
N GLY A 301 -13.72 -13.15 -0.43
CA GLY A 301 -14.70 -13.62 -1.41
C GLY A 301 -14.22 -13.55 -2.86
N GLY A 302 -12.92 -13.39 -3.09
CA GLY A 302 -12.30 -13.33 -4.41
C GLY A 302 -12.35 -14.67 -5.16
N ASN A 303 -12.06 -14.62 -6.46
CA ASN A 303 -12.02 -15.77 -7.37
C ASN A 303 -10.68 -15.85 -8.11
N ARG A 304 -9.59 -15.47 -7.41
CA ARG A 304 -8.23 -15.58 -7.97
C ARG A 304 -7.93 -17.02 -8.33
N LYS A 305 -7.22 -17.20 -9.43
CA LYS A 305 -6.76 -18.51 -9.90
C LYS A 305 -5.25 -18.58 -9.80
N PHE A 306 -4.71 -19.77 -9.64
CA PHE A 306 -3.25 -19.98 -9.62
C PHE A 306 -2.83 -21.09 -10.57
N ILE A 307 -1.62 -20.97 -11.08
CA ILE A 307 -0.89 -21.95 -11.90
C ILE A 307 0.48 -22.10 -11.26
N LEU A 308 0.91 -23.37 -11.00
CA LEU A 308 2.19 -23.70 -10.38
C LEU A 308 3.08 -24.49 -11.32
#